data_8e3820b9300544a5bf9a7c817ffe0dd8
#
_entry.id   8e3820b9300544a5bf9a7c817ffe0dd8
#
_cell.length_a   1.000
_cell.length_b   1.000
_cell.length_c   1.000
_cell.angle_alpha   90.00
_cell.angle_beta   90.00
_cell.angle_gamma   90.00
#
_symmetry.space_group_name_H-M   'P 1'
#
loop_
_entity.id
_entity.type
_entity.pdbx_description
1 polymer ?
#
loop_
_entity_poly.entity_id
_entity_poly.type
_entity_poly.pdbx_seq_one_letter_code
_entity_poly.pdbx_strand_id
1 'polypeptide(L)'
;MLFSILLLAGLYIHQVRPIPDANTIIDRSIEYHDPYNKWNKLQAHIDFIETRPKGETRQSSVEVDNKNGIFCISREMDKMHVQRHIVKDTCIYNIDEYEELTDKEIEHYKLNNEYTFILRNYYLYLWGLPMKLRDKGATTKNEVKQVPFNGRQAYEVSVSYDKEVGSDLWFFYFNVDSYALLGYKFYHDNGKGDGEYVTLKDYELVFGINIPKTRSWYAAKDSTFLGTDALSTFDIISHNHQ
;
A
#
# COMPACT_ATOMS: atom_id res chain seq x y z
N MET A 1 9.42 62.60 -33.61
CA MET A 1 8.75 61.31 -33.71
C MET A 1 8.94 60.62 -32.39
N LEU A 2 7.88 60.61 -31.49
CA LEU A 2 7.89 59.85 -30.25
C LEU A 2 7.22 58.50 -30.51
N PHE A 3 7.96 57.40 -30.30
CA PHE A 3 7.42 56.07 -30.32
C PHE A 3 6.90 55.72 -28.90
N SER A 4 5.58 55.64 -28.76
CA SER A 4 4.95 55.11 -27.55
C SER A 4 4.98 53.58 -27.58
N ILE A 5 5.73 52.95 -26.66
CA ILE A 5 5.72 51.52 -26.45
C ILE A 5 4.55 51.23 -25.53
N LEU A 6 3.47 50.57 -26.03
CA LEU A 6 2.40 50.02 -25.23
C LEU A 6 2.90 48.69 -24.60
N LEU A 7 3.09 48.68 -23.28
CA LEU A 7 3.31 47.47 -22.52
C LEU A 7 1.95 46.80 -22.31
N LEU A 8 1.68 45.70 -23.01
CA LEU A 8 0.56 44.81 -22.71
C LEU A 8 0.95 43.91 -21.51
N ALA A 9 0.51 44.28 -20.32
CA ALA A 9 0.56 43.38 -19.15
C ALA A 9 -0.50 42.31 -19.31
N GLY A 10 -0.10 41.13 -19.72
CA GLY A 10 -0.98 39.95 -19.75
C GLY A 10 -1.37 39.54 -18.33
N LEU A 11 -2.63 39.75 -17.98
CA LEU A 11 -3.23 39.19 -16.76
C LEU A 11 -3.27 37.66 -16.93
N TYR A 12 -2.36 36.94 -16.29
CA TYR A 12 -2.49 35.52 -16.11
C TYR A 12 -3.61 35.25 -15.07
N ILE A 13 -4.82 35.02 -15.56
CA ILE A 13 -5.92 34.52 -14.73
C ILE A 13 -5.55 33.08 -14.38
N HIS A 14 -5.11 32.87 -13.15
CA HIS A 14 -4.96 31.53 -12.57
C HIS A 14 -6.37 30.96 -12.48
N GLN A 15 -6.76 30.12 -13.43
CA GLN A 15 -8.00 29.35 -13.33
C GLN A 15 -7.85 28.38 -12.15
N VAL A 16 -8.51 28.67 -11.05
CA VAL A 16 -8.66 27.75 -9.94
C VAL A 16 -9.45 26.56 -10.46
N ARG A 17 -8.78 25.43 -10.65
CA ARG A 17 -9.46 24.19 -11.05
C ARG A 17 -10.34 23.76 -9.87
N PRO A 18 -11.63 23.43 -10.09
CA PRO A 18 -12.47 22.90 -9.02
C PRO A 18 -11.86 21.59 -8.49
N ILE A 19 -11.91 21.41 -7.16
CA ILE A 19 -11.47 20.17 -6.53
C ILE A 19 -12.43 19.06 -6.95
N PRO A 20 -11.94 17.94 -7.53
CA PRO A 20 -12.81 16.81 -7.88
C PRO A 20 -13.40 16.17 -6.61
N ASP A 21 -14.53 15.47 -6.75
CA ASP A 21 -15.06 14.66 -5.65
C ASP A 21 -14.15 13.47 -5.33
N ALA A 22 -14.29 12.93 -4.13
CA ALA A 22 -13.42 11.89 -3.59
C ALA A 22 -13.44 10.59 -4.43
N ASN A 23 -14.59 10.22 -4.98
CA ASN A 23 -14.70 9.03 -5.82
C ASN A 23 -13.98 9.22 -7.15
N THR A 24 -14.12 10.38 -7.77
CA THR A 24 -13.37 10.73 -8.99
C THR A 24 -11.86 10.67 -8.76
N ILE A 25 -11.36 11.14 -7.61
CA ILE A 25 -9.93 11.11 -7.27
C ILE A 25 -9.45 9.66 -7.14
N ILE A 26 -10.18 8.83 -6.41
CA ILE A 26 -9.82 7.41 -6.24
C ILE A 26 -9.84 6.68 -7.59
N ASP A 27 -10.87 6.88 -8.42
CA ASP A 27 -10.98 6.20 -9.71
C ASP A 27 -9.83 6.58 -10.66
N ARG A 28 -9.48 7.87 -10.72
CA ARG A 28 -8.31 8.33 -11.50
C ARG A 28 -7.00 7.82 -10.94
N SER A 29 -6.90 7.67 -9.61
CA SER A 29 -5.72 7.05 -9.01
C SER A 29 -5.61 5.58 -9.37
N ILE A 30 -6.71 4.84 -9.35
CA ILE A 30 -6.75 3.44 -9.79
C ILE A 30 -6.37 3.36 -11.28
N GLU A 31 -6.91 4.22 -12.13
CA GLU A 31 -6.54 4.29 -13.55
C GLU A 31 -5.04 4.59 -13.76
N TYR A 32 -4.45 5.46 -12.94
CA TYR A 32 -3.00 5.72 -12.96
C TYR A 32 -2.18 4.50 -12.55
N HIS A 33 -2.62 3.78 -11.52
CA HIS A 33 -1.86 2.65 -10.96
C HIS A 33 -2.13 1.34 -11.69
N ASP A 34 -3.35 1.07 -12.12
CA ASP A 34 -3.75 -0.19 -12.77
C ASP A 34 -4.74 0.06 -13.92
N PRO A 35 -4.28 0.71 -15.01
CA PRO A 35 -5.15 1.10 -16.13
C PRO A 35 -5.79 -0.09 -16.85
N TYR A 36 -5.28 -1.29 -16.64
CA TYR A 36 -5.75 -2.51 -17.29
C TYR A 36 -6.49 -3.48 -16.36
N ASN A 37 -6.79 -3.04 -15.13
CA ASN A 37 -7.46 -3.85 -14.10
C ASN A 37 -6.81 -5.24 -13.92
N LYS A 38 -5.49 -5.25 -13.78
CA LYS A 38 -4.69 -6.47 -13.64
C LYS A 38 -4.56 -6.95 -12.21
N TRP A 39 -4.69 -6.05 -11.22
CA TRP A 39 -4.53 -6.37 -9.81
C TRP A 39 -5.40 -7.57 -9.39
N ASN A 40 -6.67 -7.59 -9.75
CA ASN A 40 -7.60 -8.66 -9.37
C ASN A 40 -7.29 -10.04 -9.97
N LYS A 41 -6.39 -10.10 -10.95
CA LYS A 41 -5.95 -11.32 -11.63
C LYS A 41 -4.46 -11.56 -11.46
N LEU A 42 -3.83 -10.77 -10.61
CA LEU A 42 -2.39 -10.80 -10.40
C LEU A 42 -1.97 -12.15 -9.85
N GLN A 43 -0.93 -12.72 -10.46
CA GLN A 43 -0.16 -13.86 -9.98
C GLN A 43 1.30 -13.41 -9.96
N ALA A 44 1.83 -13.14 -8.79
CA ALA A 44 3.16 -12.53 -8.65
C ALA A 44 3.91 -13.02 -7.42
N HIS A 45 5.23 -13.00 -7.55
CA HIS A 45 6.19 -13.11 -6.46
C HIS A 45 6.80 -11.74 -6.20
N ILE A 46 6.81 -11.30 -4.94
CA ILE A 46 7.22 -9.97 -4.52
C ILE A 46 8.23 -10.10 -3.39
N ASP A 47 9.49 -9.74 -3.65
CA ASP A 47 10.54 -9.68 -2.64
C ASP A 47 10.75 -8.25 -2.17
N PHE A 48 10.91 -8.06 -0.88
CA PHE A 48 11.17 -6.77 -0.29
C PHE A 48 12.01 -6.85 0.98
N ILE A 49 12.70 -5.75 1.26
CA ILE A 49 13.56 -5.59 2.43
C ILE A 49 12.90 -4.61 3.40
N GLU A 50 12.69 -5.07 4.62
CA GLU A 50 12.14 -4.27 5.71
C GLU A 50 13.26 -3.84 6.63
N THR A 51 13.51 -2.52 6.72
CA THR A 51 14.50 -1.93 7.64
C THR A 51 13.78 -1.18 8.75
N ARG A 52 14.37 -1.20 9.94
CA ARG A 52 13.86 -0.48 11.12
C ARG A 52 15.03 0.25 11.80
N PRO A 53 14.82 1.42 12.44
CA PRO A 53 15.90 2.20 13.10
C PRO A 53 16.62 1.42 14.19
N LYS A 54 15.90 0.50 14.83
CA LYS A 54 16.43 -0.41 15.85
C LYS A 54 15.95 -1.81 15.50
N GLY A 55 16.87 -2.68 15.17
CA GLY A 55 16.55 -4.05 14.82
C GLY A 55 17.29 -4.51 13.56
N GLU A 56 17.13 -5.77 13.26
CA GLU A 56 17.73 -6.39 12.07
C GLU A 56 16.91 -6.05 10.82
N THR A 57 17.62 -5.95 9.71
CA THR A 57 16.98 -5.89 8.39
C THR A 57 16.38 -7.25 8.09
N ARG A 58 15.12 -7.27 7.68
CA ARG A 58 14.39 -8.49 7.36
C ARG A 58 14.12 -8.59 5.87
N GLN A 59 14.44 -9.72 5.28
CA GLN A 59 13.99 -10.10 3.94
C GLN A 59 12.64 -10.80 4.05
N SER A 60 11.72 -10.43 3.19
CA SER A 60 10.39 -11.01 3.11
C SER A 60 10.01 -11.23 1.65
N SER A 61 9.37 -12.35 1.38
CA SER A 61 8.79 -12.70 0.09
C SER A 61 7.30 -12.95 0.23
N VAL A 62 6.53 -12.42 -0.71
CA VAL A 62 5.08 -12.66 -0.77
C VAL A 62 4.73 -13.20 -2.15
N GLU A 63 4.05 -14.34 -2.18
CA GLU A 63 3.40 -14.84 -3.39
C GLU A 63 1.91 -14.56 -3.30
N VAL A 64 1.35 -14.02 -4.37
CA VAL A 64 -0.07 -13.74 -4.49
C VAL A 64 -0.64 -14.36 -5.75
N ASP A 65 -1.77 -15.02 -5.63
CA ASP A 65 -2.66 -15.34 -6.74
C ASP A 65 -4.06 -14.83 -6.39
N ASN A 66 -4.30 -13.59 -6.76
CA ASN A 66 -5.57 -12.91 -6.45
C ASN A 66 -6.77 -13.57 -7.14
N LYS A 67 -6.54 -14.24 -8.25
CA LYS A 67 -7.59 -14.96 -9.00
C LYS A 67 -8.07 -16.20 -8.25
N ASN A 68 -7.14 -16.95 -7.66
CA ASN A 68 -7.44 -18.24 -7.00
C ASN A 68 -7.44 -18.15 -5.47
N GLY A 69 -7.19 -16.96 -4.90
CA GLY A 69 -7.17 -16.73 -3.46
C GLY A 69 -6.01 -17.42 -2.75
N ILE A 70 -4.85 -17.52 -3.44
CA ILE A 70 -3.63 -18.09 -2.87
C ILE A 70 -2.75 -16.95 -2.37
N PHE A 71 -2.19 -17.15 -1.20
CA PHE A 71 -1.24 -16.24 -0.58
C PHE A 71 -0.16 -17.04 0.13
N CYS A 72 1.09 -16.69 -0.07
CA CYS A 72 2.21 -17.19 0.71
C CYS A 72 3.05 -16.02 1.21
N ILE A 73 3.52 -16.12 2.44
CA ILE A 73 4.56 -15.23 2.96
C ILE A 73 5.70 -16.05 3.53
N SER A 74 6.91 -15.77 3.06
CA SER A 74 8.16 -16.33 3.54
C SER A 74 9.02 -15.24 4.18
N ARG A 75 9.62 -15.54 5.32
CA ARG A 75 10.50 -14.64 6.06
C ARG A 75 11.65 -15.38 6.68
N GLU A 76 12.82 -14.77 6.68
CA GLU A 76 13.89 -15.18 7.54
C GLU A 76 13.63 -14.65 8.97
N MET A 77 13.51 -15.57 9.93
CA MET A 77 13.32 -15.30 11.36
C MET A 77 14.24 -16.21 12.15
N ASP A 78 15.12 -15.65 13.00
CA ASP A 78 16.11 -16.42 13.79
C ASP A 78 16.99 -17.35 12.94
N LYS A 79 17.33 -16.93 11.71
CA LYS A 79 18.07 -17.69 10.69
C LYS A 79 17.31 -18.91 10.13
N MET A 80 16.02 -18.98 10.35
CA MET A 80 15.13 -20.01 9.81
C MET A 80 14.19 -19.40 8.79
N HIS A 81 13.94 -20.08 7.68
CA HIS A 81 12.92 -19.67 6.72
C HIS A 81 11.54 -20.13 7.19
N VAL A 82 10.72 -19.18 7.58
CA VAL A 82 9.36 -19.43 8.07
C VAL A 82 8.36 -19.07 7.00
N GLN A 83 7.62 -20.06 6.52
CA GLN A 83 6.61 -19.91 5.46
C GLN A 83 5.20 -20.12 6.00
N ARG A 84 4.28 -19.32 5.49
CA ARG A 84 2.83 -19.41 5.75
C ARG A 84 2.11 -19.36 4.43
N HIS A 85 1.43 -20.45 4.11
CA HIS A 85 0.64 -20.56 2.88
C HIS A 85 -0.84 -20.52 3.22
N ILE A 86 -1.61 -19.81 2.41
CA ILE A 86 -3.06 -19.84 2.43
C ILE A 86 -3.54 -20.30 1.06
N VAL A 87 -4.27 -21.39 1.05
CA VAL A 87 -4.96 -21.89 -0.15
C VAL A 87 -6.44 -21.93 0.21
N LYS A 88 -7.22 -20.99 -0.34
CA LYS A 88 -8.63 -20.75 0.04
C LYS A 88 -8.70 -20.38 1.54
N ASP A 89 -9.22 -21.29 2.39
CA ASP A 89 -9.37 -21.08 3.84
C ASP A 89 -8.44 -21.95 4.67
N THR A 90 -7.49 -22.66 4.04
CA THR A 90 -6.56 -23.56 4.72
C THR A 90 -5.19 -22.90 4.83
N CYS A 91 -4.65 -22.87 6.07
CA CYS A 91 -3.28 -22.44 6.33
C CYS A 91 -2.35 -23.64 6.46
N ILE A 92 -1.20 -23.55 5.82
CA ILE A 92 -0.12 -24.54 5.88
C ILE A 92 1.14 -23.79 6.31
N TYR A 93 1.93 -24.40 7.18
CA TYR A 93 3.13 -23.81 7.77
C TYR A 93 4.34 -24.67 7.51
N ASN A 94 5.46 -24.05 7.13
CA ASN A 94 6.74 -24.72 7.01
C ASN A 94 7.84 -23.88 7.69
N ILE A 95 8.81 -24.55 8.30
CA ILE A 95 10.05 -23.91 8.80
C ILE A 95 11.20 -24.70 8.22
N ASP A 96 11.97 -24.13 7.29
CA ASP A 96 13.06 -24.77 6.55
C ASP A 96 12.71 -26.21 6.12
N GLU A 97 13.55 -27.17 6.50
CA GLU A 97 13.40 -28.59 6.17
C GLU A 97 12.73 -29.41 7.28
N TYR A 98 12.07 -28.77 8.27
CA TYR A 98 11.39 -29.50 9.32
C TYR A 98 10.15 -30.24 8.77
N GLU A 99 10.14 -31.56 8.93
CA GLU A 99 8.99 -32.39 8.54
C GLU A 99 7.83 -32.23 9.52
N GLU A 100 8.12 -32.01 10.82
CA GLU A 100 7.14 -31.82 11.87
C GLU A 100 7.48 -30.60 12.74
N LEU A 101 6.48 -29.79 13.07
CA LEU A 101 6.61 -28.62 13.91
C LEU A 101 6.21 -28.95 15.36
N THR A 102 7.06 -28.55 16.29
CA THR A 102 6.75 -28.66 17.72
C THR A 102 5.83 -27.53 18.18
N ASP A 103 5.10 -27.76 19.29
CA ASP A 103 4.24 -26.73 19.90
C ASP A 103 5.02 -25.44 20.23
N LYS A 104 6.30 -25.55 20.61
CA LYS A 104 7.17 -24.40 20.88
C LYS A 104 7.45 -23.58 19.64
N GLU A 105 7.68 -24.21 18.51
CA GLU A 105 7.91 -23.54 17.22
C GLU A 105 6.63 -22.89 16.73
N ILE A 106 5.50 -23.57 16.85
CA ILE A 106 4.18 -23.03 16.51
C ILE A 106 3.89 -21.76 17.32
N GLU A 107 4.14 -21.77 18.62
CA GLU A 107 3.95 -20.60 19.49
C GLU A 107 4.95 -19.49 19.18
N HIS A 108 6.27 -19.81 19.09
CA HIS A 108 7.35 -18.87 18.87
C HIS A 108 7.17 -18.09 17.56
N TYR A 109 6.91 -18.79 16.47
CA TYR A 109 6.72 -18.18 15.16
C TYR A 109 5.28 -17.75 14.87
N LYS A 110 4.35 -17.87 15.85
CA LYS A 110 2.92 -17.54 15.70
C LYS A 110 2.28 -18.20 14.49
N LEU A 111 2.49 -19.51 14.35
CA LEU A 111 1.95 -20.30 13.24
C LEU A 111 0.49 -20.68 13.53
N ASN A 112 -0.40 -19.72 13.38
CA ASN A 112 -1.84 -19.91 13.55
C ASN A 112 -2.63 -19.18 12.45
N ASN A 113 -3.84 -19.60 12.23
CA ASN A 113 -4.68 -19.08 11.15
C ASN A 113 -4.99 -17.60 11.32
N GLU A 114 -5.33 -17.16 12.53
CA GLU A 114 -5.68 -15.77 12.81
C GLU A 114 -4.56 -14.82 12.41
N TYR A 115 -3.34 -15.04 12.90
CA TYR A 115 -2.19 -14.20 12.58
C TYR A 115 -1.83 -14.26 11.10
N THR A 116 -1.96 -15.44 10.48
CA THR A 116 -1.67 -15.63 9.05
C THR A 116 -2.66 -14.88 8.17
N PHE A 117 -3.95 -14.87 8.51
CA PHE A 117 -4.95 -14.05 7.81
C PHE A 117 -4.73 -12.55 8.01
N ILE A 118 -4.29 -12.12 9.20
CA ILE A 118 -3.88 -10.73 9.44
C ILE A 118 -2.73 -10.34 8.50
N LEU A 119 -1.69 -11.16 8.39
CA LEU A 119 -0.57 -10.92 7.49
C LEU A 119 -1.01 -10.86 6.02
N ARG A 120 -1.84 -11.81 5.56
CA ARG A 120 -2.39 -11.78 4.21
C ARG A 120 -3.11 -10.47 3.93
N ASN A 121 -4.05 -10.09 4.78
CA ASN A 121 -4.84 -8.88 4.60
C ASN A 121 -3.96 -7.64 4.59
N TYR A 122 -2.98 -7.57 5.50
CA TYR A 122 -2.00 -6.49 5.57
C TYR A 122 -1.20 -6.35 4.26
N TYR A 123 -0.61 -7.43 3.75
CA TYR A 123 0.22 -7.36 2.55
C TYR A 123 -0.59 -7.19 1.27
N LEU A 124 -1.73 -7.83 1.14
CA LEU A 124 -2.64 -7.59 0.01
C LEU A 124 -3.12 -6.15 -0.02
N TYR A 125 -3.38 -5.55 1.15
CA TYR A 125 -3.74 -4.14 1.25
C TYR A 125 -2.56 -3.24 0.88
N LEU A 126 -1.39 -3.47 1.48
CA LEU A 126 -0.19 -2.66 1.28
C LEU A 126 0.25 -2.61 -0.19
N TRP A 127 0.26 -3.75 -0.87
CA TRP A 127 0.65 -3.86 -2.27
C TRP A 127 -0.48 -3.51 -3.24
N GLY A 128 -1.72 -3.64 -2.82
CA GLY A 128 -2.91 -3.41 -3.65
C GLY A 128 -3.48 -2.00 -3.61
N LEU A 129 -2.90 -1.07 -2.86
CA LEU A 129 -3.30 0.34 -2.91
C LEU A 129 -2.89 1.00 -4.23
N PRO A 130 -3.75 1.84 -4.85
CA PRO A 130 -5.08 2.28 -4.39
C PRO A 130 -6.25 1.38 -4.79
N MET A 131 -6.04 0.28 -5.55
CA MET A 131 -7.11 -0.60 -6.04
C MET A 131 -8.00 -1.13 -4.90
N LYS A 132 -7.39 -1.42 -3.74
CA LYS A 132 -8.07 -1.88 -2.51
C LYS A 132 -9.06 -0.88 -1.91
N LEU A 133 -9.05 0.39 -2.32
CA LEU A 133 -10.00 1.41 -1.86
C LEU A 133 -11.40 1.22 -2.44
N ARG A 134 -11.60 0.27 -3.35
CA ARG A 134 -12.89 -0.13 -3.91
C ARG A 134 -13.36 -1.50 -3.41
N ASP A 135 -12.65 -2.09 -2.47
CA ASP A 135 -13.08 -3.35 -1.87
C ASP A 135 -14.36 -3.18 -1.05
N LYS A 136 -15.09 -4.27 -0.91
CA LYS A 136 -16.28 -4.31 -0.05
C LYS A 136 -15.92 -3.92 1.38
N GLY A 137 -16.74 -3.06 1.98
CA GLY A 137 -16.56 -2.55 3.34
C GLY A 137 -15.75 -1.25 3.42
N ALA A 138 -15.15 -0.78 2.32
CA ALA A 138 -14.54 0.54 2.24
C ALA A 138 -15.60 1.61 1.93
N THR A 139 -15.64 2.68 2.72
CA THR A 139 -16.54 3.82 2.52
C THR A 139 -15.74 5.10 2.40
N THR A 140 -15.83 5.74 1.24
CA THR A 140 -15.18 7.03 0.95
C THR A 140 -16.03 8.18 1.49
N LYS A 141 -15.43 9.11 2.25
CA LYS A 141 -16.09 10.35 2.65
C LYS A 141 -16.02 11.38 1.53
N ASN A 142 -17.10 12.13 1.33
CA ASN A 142 -17.18 13.12 0.24
C ASN A 142 -16.33 14.38 0.44
N GLU A 143 -15.84 14.64 1.66
CA GLU A 143 -14.99 15.80 1.93
C GLU A 143 -13.58 15.56 1.37
N VAL A 144 -13.15 16.45 0.47
CA VAL A 144 -11.81 16.47 -0.11
C VAL A 144 -11.12 17.77 0.29
N LYS A 145 -9.87 17.65 0.75
CA LYS A 145 -9.01 18.81 1.02
C LYS A 145 -7.81 18.80 0.10
N GLN A 146 -7.37 19.98 -0.30
CA GLN A 146 -6.06 20.10 -0.95
C GLN A 146 -5.04 20.54 0.10
N VAL A 147 -4.04 19.72 0.32
CA VAL A 147 -3.05 19.90 1.40
C VAL A 147 -1.63 19.59 0.92
N PRO A 148 -0.60 20.17 1.55
CA PRO A 148 0.77 19.72 1.31
C PRO A 148 0.99 18.35 1.97
N PHE A 149 1.54 17.41 1.21
CA PHE A 149 1.97 16.11 1.71
C PHE A 149 3.34 15.75 1.12
N ASN A 150 4.32 15.49 1.98
CA ASN A 150 5.70 15.14 1.60
C ASN A 150 6.29 16.06 0.50
N GLY A 151 6.11 17.38 0.68
CA GLY A 151 6.64 18.41 -0.23
C GLY A 151 5.88 18.58 -1.57
N ARG A 152 4.73 17.92 -1.73
CA ARG A 152 3.88 18.03 -2.93
C ARG A 152 2.47 18.45 -2.55
N GLN A 153 1.75 19.09 -3.48
CA GLN A 153 0.32 19.32 -3.31
C GLN A 153 -0.45 18.03 -3.55
N ALA A 154 -1.36 17.70 -2.64
CA ALA A 154 -2.14 16.47 -2.67
C ALA A 154 -3.62 16.73 -2.38
N TYR A 155 -4.48 15.92 -2.97
CA TYR A 155 -5.84 15.73 -2.50
C TYR A 155 -5.84 14.76 -1.34
N GLU A 156 -6.36 15.17 -0.20
CA GLU A 156 -6.61 14.31 0.97
C GLU A 156 -8.03 13.76 0.88
N VAL A 157 -8.14 12.44 0.87
CA VAL A 157 -9.41 11.71 0.86
C VAL A 157 -9.46 10.79 2.07
N SER A 158 -10.54 10.88 2.86
CA SER A 158 -10.76 10.01 4.00
C SER A 158 -11.59 8.79 3.63
N VAL A 159 -11.14 7.62 4.12
CA VAL A 159 -11.83 6.34 3.95
C VAL A 159 -12.00 5.68 5.31
N SER A 160 -13.18 5.15 5.56
CA SER A 160 -13.50 4.33 6.72
C SER A 160 -13.87 2.92 6.26
N TYR A 161 -13.78 1.96 7.18
CA TYR A 161 -14.09 0.57 6.90
C TYR A 161 -15.20 0.07 7.83
N ASP A 162 -15.93 -0.95 7.36
CA ASP A 162 -16.84 -1.70 8.22
C ASP A 162 -16.05 -2.30 9.39
N LYS A 163 -16.70 -2.46 10.56
CA LYS A 163 -16.03 -2.91 11.81
C LYS A 163 -15.33 -4.26 11.66
N GLU A 164 -15.85 -5.12 10.82
CA GLU A 164 -15.30 -6.44 10.51
C GLU A 164 -14.01 -6.35 9.68
N VAL A 165 -13.77 -5.21 9.01
CA VAL A 165 -12.58 -4.96 8.20
C VAL A 165 -11.51 -4.22 9.01
N GLY A 166 -11.93 -3.23 9.78
CA GLY A 166 -11.03 -2.46 10.64
C GLY A 166 -11.68 -1.24 11.26
N SER A 167 -11.11 -0.76 12.38
CA SER A 167 -11.60 0.39 13.13
C SER A 167 -10.77 1.67 12.94
N ASP A 168 -9.72 1.62 12.11
CA ASP A 168 -8.83 2.75 11.92
C ASP A 168 -9.45 3.82 11.01
N LEU A 169 -9.12 5.08 11.29
CA LEU A 169 -9.49 6.20 10.44
C LEU A 169 -8.35 6.48 9.47
N TRP A 170 -8.63 6.36 8.17
CA TRP A 170 -7.65 6.47 7.10
C TRP A 170 -7.78 7.73 6.28
N PHE A 171 -6.62 8.29 5.87
CA PHE A 171 -6.48 9.42 4.95
C PHE A 171 -5.50 9.06 3.86
N PHE A 172 -5.88 9.20 2.60
CA PHE A 172 -5.05 8.92 1.43
C PHE A 172 -4.71 10.22 0.71
N TYR A 173 -3.46 10.35 0.27
CA TYR A 173 -2.92 11.55 -0.35
C TYR A 173 -2.60 11.28 -1.81
N PHE A 174 -3.30 11.94 -2.70
CA PHE A 174 -3.19 11.77 -4.15
C PHE A 174 -2.59 13.03 -4.77
N ASN A 175 -1.63 12.88 -5.67
CA ASN A 175 -1.04 14.02 -6.39
C ASN A 175 -2.11 14.77 -7.19
N VAL A 176 -2.13 16.11 -7.11
CA VAL A 176 -3.18 16.93 -7.74
C VAL A 176 -3.18 16.90 -9.26
N ASP A 177 -2.05 16.59 -9.89
CA ASP A 177 -1.91 16.56 -11.33
C ASP A 177 -2.03 15.16 -11.93
N SER A 178 -1.32 14.18 -11.36
CA SER A 178 -1.24 12.82 -11.88
C SER A 178 -2.20 11.83 -11.23
N TYR A 179 -2.78 12.17 -10.08
CA TYR A 179 -3.57 11.27 -9.21
C TYR A 179 -2.77 10.07 -8.66
N ALA A 180 -1.45 10.05 -8.80
CA ALA A 180 -0.61 9.05 -8.15
C ALA A 180 -0.80 9.08 -6.64
N LEU A 181 -0.92 7.93 -5.99
CA LEU A 181 -1.00 7.83 -4.55
C LEU A 181 0.36 8.19 -3.94
N LEU A 182 0.48 9.31 -3.23
CA LEU A 182 1.73 9.78 -2.62
C LEU A 182 2.02 9.14 -1.27
N GLY A 183 0.99 8.64 -0.61
CA GLY A 183 1.05 8.03 0.70
C GLY A 183 -0.30 8.01 1.39
N TYR A 184 -0.27 7.60 2.64
CA TYR A 184 -1.47 7.51 3.47
C TYR A 184 -1.12 7.71 4.95
N LYS A 185 -2.15 8.02 5.74
CA LYS A 185 -2.07 8.19 7.20
C LYS A 185 -3.24 7.47 7.81
N PHE A 186 -3.05 6.87 8.98
CA PHE A 186 -4.14 6.28 9.74
C PHE A 186 -4.00 6.56 11.23
N TYR A 187 -5.10 6.51 11.92
CA TYR A 187 -5.20 6.65 13.36
C TYR A 187 -6.03 5.50 13.91
N HIS A 188 -5.54 4.85 14.96
CA HIS A 188 -6.25 3.78 15.64
C HIS A 188 -7.51 4.28 16.35
N ASP A 189 -8.41 3.37 16.73
CA ASP A 189 -9.63 3.66 17.50
C ASP A 189 -10.48 4.80 16.94
N ASN A 190 -10.75 4.80 15.63
CA ASN A 190 -11.48 5.86 14.94
C ASN A 190 -10.92 7.28 15.16
N GLY A 191 -9.59 7.38 15.23
CA GLY A 191 -8.87 8.64 15.36
C GLY A 191 -8.65 9.10 16.80
N LYS A 192 -8.92 8.26 17.79
CA LYS A 192 -8.67 8.54 19.21
C LYS A 192 -7.32 8.05 19.69
N GLY A 193 -6.78 7.01 19.04
CA GLY A 193 -5.46 6.46 19.32
C GLY A 193 -4.34 7.21 18.60
N ASP A 194 -3.13 6.77 18.84
CA ASP A 194 -1.97 7.14 18.04
C ASP A 194 -2.10 6.59 16.62
N GLY A 195 -1.23 7.05 15.74
CA GLY A 195 -1.28 6.65 14.34
C GLY A 195 0.08 6.73 13.67
N GLU A 196 0.07 6.35 12.41
CA GLU A 196 1.24 6.37 11.55
C GLU A 196 0.91 7.01 10.21
N TYR A 197 1.95 7.48 9.50
CA TYR A 197 1.82 7.80 8.08
C TYR A 197 2.93 7.17 7.27
N VAL A 198 2.62 6.90 6.01
CA VAL A 198 3.51 6.26 5.05
C VAL A 198 3.67 7.14 3.84
N THR A 199 4.92 7.36 3.42
CA THR A 199 5.23 8.01 2.15
C THR A 199 5.62 6.97 1.11
N LEU A 200 5.17 7.16 -0.14
CA LEU A 200 5.41 6.28 -1.27
C LEU A 200 6.30 6.98 -2.28
N LYS A 201 7.34 6.27 -2.78
CA LYS A 201 8.31 6.81 -3.73
C LYS A 201 8.74 5.78 -4.77
N ASP A 202 9.37 6.30 -5.82
CA ASP A 202 10.09 5.51 -6.83
C ASP A 202 9.20 4.45 -7.47
N TYR A 203 8.15 4.92 -8.18
CA TYR A 203 7.22 4.03 -8.86
C TYR A 203 7.88 3.27 -10.00
N GLU A 204 7.57 1.99 -10.09
CA GLU A 204 7.98 1.10 -11.17
C GLU A 204 6.77 0.49 -11.86
N LEU A 205 6.81 0.44 -13.19
CA LEU A 205 5.78 -0.17 -14.00
C LEU A 205 6.06 -1.66 -14.14
N VAL A 206 5.36 -2.49 -13.37
CA VAL A 206 5.48 -3.94 -13.42
C VAL A 206 4.19 -4.53 -13.99
N PHE A 207 4.28 -5.27 -15.07
CA PHE A 207 3.11 -5.89 -15.74
C PHE A 207 1.96 -4.91 -16.06
N GLY A 208 2.26 -3.62 -16.19
CA GLY A 208 1.28 -2.55 -16.42
C GLY A 208 0.59 -2.05 -15.14
N ILE A 209 1.11 -2.40 -13.97
CA ILE A 209 0.71 -1.85 -12.66
C ILE A 209 1.84 -0.95 -12.16
N ASN A 210 1.54 0.30 -11.78
CA ASN A 210 2.50 1.22 -11.18
C ASN A 210 2.63 0.93 -9.68
N ILE A 211 3.74 0.28 -9.30
CA ILE A 211 4.03 -0.14 -7.93
C ILE A 211 5.04 0.82 -7.29
N PRO A 212 4.79 1.35 -6.06
CA PRO A 212 5.81 2.11 -5.35
C PRO A 212 6.92 1.18 -4.84
N LYS A 213 8.19 1.53 -5.14
CA LYS A 213 9.35 0.75 -4.69
C LYS A 213 9.67 0.95 -3.23
N THR A 214 9.39 2.12 -2.69
CA THR A 214 9.76 2.49 -1.33
C THR A 214 8.55 2.96 -0.55
N ARG A 215 8.33 2.35 0.61
CA ARG A 215 7.36 2.75 1.63
C ARG A 215 8.12 3.12 2.88
N SER A 216 8.05 4.40 3.30
CA SER A 216 8.71 4.87 4.52
C SER A 216 7.65 5.23 5.56
N TRP A 217 7.81 4.67 6.75
CA TRP A 217 6.87 4.70 7.86
C TRP A 217 7.30 5.71 8.91
N TYR A 218 6.35 6.47 9.44
CA TYR A 218 6.59 7.50 10.44
C TYR A 218 5.45 7.52 11.46
N ALA A 219 5.78 7.82 12.73
CA ALA A 219 4.76 8.10 13.74
C ALA A 219 4.02 9.40 13.40
N ALA A 220 2.69 9.39 13.47
CA ALA A 220 1.87 10.54 13.07
C ALA A 220 2.04 11.74 14.02
N LYS A 221 2.36 11.51 15.31
CA LYS A 221 2.44 12.53 16.35
C LYS A 221 3.64 13.47 16.21
N ASP A 222 4.79 12.95 15.77
CA ASP A 222 6.07 13.68 15.81
C ASP A 222 6.97 13.41 14.59
N SER A 223 6.47 12.65 13.62
CA SER A 223 7.21 12.23 12.41
C SER A 223 8.47 11.43 12.71
N THR A 224 8.55 10.76 13.86
CA THR A 224 9.64 9.81 14.15
C THR A 224 9.65 8.71 13.08
N PHE A 225 10.80 8.50 12.46
CA PHE A 225 10.98 7.46 11.45
C PHE A 225 10.90 6.07 12.07
N LEU A 226 10.04 5.20 11.51
CA LEU A 226 9.77 3.86 12.02
C LEU A 226 10.40 2.77 11.15
N GLY A 227 10.68 3.05 9.89
CA GLY A 227 11.30 2.08 9.00
C GLY A 227 10.96 2.29 7.54
N THR A 228 11.51 1.41 6.71
CA THR A 228 11.28 1.39 5.27
C THR A 228 11.04 -0.04 4.80
N ASP A 229 10.07 -0.22 3.92
CA ASP A 229 9.88 -1.43 3.13
C ASP A 229 10.27 -1.10 1.68
N ALA A 230 11.35 -1.71 1.21
CA ALA A 230 11.92 -1.47 -0.11
C ALA A 230 11.70 -2.70 -1.01
N LEU A 231 11.02 -2.50 -2.14
CA LEU A 231 10.83 -3.52 -3.17
C LEU A 231 12.19 -3.95 -3.74
N SER A 232 12.48 -5.22 -3.76
CA SER A 232 13.65 -5.82 -4.43
C SER A 232 13.29 -6.36 -5.78
N THR A 233 12.30 -7.26 -5.85
CA THR A 233 11.80 -7.84 -7.10
C THR A 233 10.27 -7.89 -7.11
N PHE A 234 9.72 -7.89 -8.32
CA PHE A 234 8.30 -8.11 -8.55
C PHE A 234 8.15 -8.89 -9.85
N ASP A 235 8.00 -10.21 -9.73
CA ASP A 235 7.96 -11.13 -10.84
C ASP A 235 6.57 -11.71 -11.04
N ILE A 236 6.13 -11.79 -12.30
CA ILE A 236 4.86 -12.43 -12.66
C ILE A 236 5.06 -13.93 -12.70
N ILE A 237 4.22 -14.66 -11.96
CA ILE A 237 4.19 -16.11 -12.02
C ILE A 237 3.38 -16.52 -13.24
N SER A 238 4.05 -16.99 -14.29
CA SER A 238 3.38 -17.62 -15.43
C SER A 238 3.22 -19.11 -15.14
N HIS A 239 2.02 -19.54 -14.81
CA HIS A 239 1.72 -20.97 -14.87
C HIS A 239 1.67 -21.37 -16.34
N ASN A 240 2.75 -21.93 -16.87
CA ASN A 240 2.70 -22.66 -18.11
C ASN A 240 1.73 -23.83 -17.89
N HIS A 241 0.55 -23.73 -18.45
CA HIS A 241 -0.37 -24.87 -18.55
C HIS A 241 0.34 -25.96 -19.38
N GLN A 242 0.88 -26.97 -18.70
CA GLN A 242 1.21 -28.25 -19.30
C GLN A 242 -0.05 -29.10 -19.39
#